data_d22859fa67afd63aeb7243ac79de62e2
#
_entry.id   d22859fa67afd63aeb7243ac79de62e2
#
_cell.length_a   1.000
_cell.length_b   1.000
_cell.length_c   1.000
_cell.angle_alpha   90.00
_cell.angle_beta   90.00
_cell.angle_gamma   90.00
#
_symmetry.space_group_name_H-M   'P 1'
#
loop_
_entity.id
_entity.type
_entity.pdbx_description
1 polymer ?
#
loop_
_entity_poly.entity_id
_entity_poly.type
_entity_poly.pdbx_seq_one_letter_code
_entity_poly.pdbx_strand_id
1 'polypeptide(L)' 'MKSQKIRDLDNPELQHQLRDIEEQLFRLKLQMSMGQMEGLKKARAMRKTRARIQTILREREMAEAKK' A
#
# COMPACT_ATOMS: atom_id res chain seq x y z
N MET A 1 -3.20 -6.60 5.96
CA MET A 1 -4.30 -5.79 6.53
C MET A 1 -5.63 -6.14 5.90
N LYS A 2 -6.66 -6.19 6.71
CA LYS A 2 -8.02 -6.36 6.20
C LYS A 2 -8.52 -5.02 5.66
N SER A 3 -9.29 -5.04 4.57
CA SER A 3 -9.73 -3.82 3.90
C SER A 3 -10.58 -2.91 4.80
N GLN A 4 -11.33 -3.47 5.75
CA GLN A 4 -12.12 -2.68 6.69
C GLN A 4 -11.24 -1.80 7.59
N LYS A 5 -10.13 -2.33 8.09
CA LYS A 5 -9.20 -1.55 8.91
C LYS A 5 -8.61 -0.39 8.13
N ILE A 6 -8.33 -0.61 6.87
CA ILE A 6 -7.79 0.42 6.00
C ILE A 6 -8.83 1.53 5.79
N ARG A 7 -10.09 1.18 5.61
CA ARG A 7 -11.16 2.15 5.41
C ARG A 7 -11.45 3.01 6.64
N ASP A 8 -11.11 2.51 7.82
CA ASP A 8 -11.31 3.25 9.07
C ASP A 8 -10.23 4.30 9.33
N LEU A 9 -9.15 4.30 8.54
CA LEU A 9 -8.04 5.23 8.73
C LEU A 9 -8.30 6.57 8.03
N ASP A 10 -7.76 7.64 8.62
CA ASP A 10 -7.80 8.97 8.02
C ASP A 10 -6.87 9.08 6.82
N ASN A 11 -7.09 10.09 5.98
CA ASN A 11 -6.27 10.30 4.79
C ASN A 11 -4.77 10.45 5.09
N PRO A 12 -4.34 11.26 6.09
CA PRO A 12 -2.92 11.35 6.43
C PRO A 12 -2.33 10.02 6.85
N GLU A 13 -3.09 9.22 7.61
CA GLU A 13 -2.66 7.91 8.05
C GLU A 13 -2.50 6.95 6.88
N LEU A 14 -3.44 6.98 5.95
CA LEU A 14 -3.36 6.16 4.74
C LEU A 14 -2.15 6.52 3.89
N GLN A 15 -1.88 7.81 3.75
CA GLN A 15 -0.72 8.30 3.00
C GLN A 15 0.59 7.86 3.65
N HIS A 16 0.64 7.91 4.98
CA HIS A 16 1.80 7.47 5.73
C HIS A 16 2.06 5.98 5.52
N GLN A 17 1.02 5.16 5.63
CA GLN A 17 1.14 3.73 5.39
C GLN A 17 1.55 3.43 3.95
N LEU A 18 1.04 4.19 2.99
CA LEU A 18 1.41 4.02 1.59
C LEU A 18 2.91 4.25 1.38
N ARG A 19 3.46 5.30 2.00
CA ARG A 19 4.89 5.59 1.91
C ARG A 19 5.72 4.47 2.52
N ASP A 20 5.29 3.97 3.69
CA ASP A 20 5.99 2.86 4.34
C ASP A 20 6.00 1.61 3.47
N ILE A 21 4.87 1.30 2.86
CA ILE A 21 4.75 0.14 1.98
C ILE A 21 5.63 0.30 0.75
N GLU A 22 5.65 1.47 0.15
CA GLU A 22 6.49 1.74 -1.02
C GLU A 22 7.97 1.60 -0.69
N GLU A 23 8.38 2.10 0.47
CA GLU A 23 9.76 1.95 0.93
C GLU A 23 10.11 0.48 1.16
N GLN A 24 9.24 -0.27 1.81
CA GLN A 24 9.45 -1.70 2.04
C GLN A 24 9.50 -2.48 0.74
N LEU A 25 8.65 -2.15 -0.22
CA LEU A 25 8.66 -2.77 -1.54
C LEU A 25 9.98 -2.52 -2.26
N PHE A 26 10.50 -1.32 -2.15
CA PHE A 26 11.79 -0.96 -2.73
C PHE A 26 12.90 -1.81 -2.14
N ARG A 27 12.93 -1.97 -0.81
CA ARG A 27 13.92 -2.80 -0.14
C ARG A 27 13.81 -4.26 -0.54
N LEU A 28 12.59 -4.78 -0.63
CA LEU A 28 12.36 -6.15 -1.07
C LEU A 28 12.81 -6.37 -2.51
N LYS A 29 12.57 -5.38 -3.36
CA LYS A 29 13.03 -5.44 -4.74
C LYS A 29 14.55 -5.53 -4.84
N LEU A 30 15.25 -4.77 -4.01
CA LEU A 30 16.71 -4.84 -3.93
C LEU A 30 17.18 -6.22 -3.45
N GLN A 31 16.53 -6.77 -2.43
CA GLN A 31 16.86 -8.10 -1.91
C GLN A 31 16.65 -9.18 -2.98
N MET A 32 15.57 -9.08 -3.73
CA MET A 32 15.30 -10.04 -4.80
C MET A 32 16.34 -9.94 -5.92
N SER A 33 16.81 -8.72 -6.22
CA SER A 33 17.85 -8.54 -7.24
C SER A 33 19.20 -9.13 -6.80
N MET A 34 19.39 -9.30 -5.50
CA MET A 34 20.59 -9.96 -4.94
C MET A 34 20.42 -11.47 -4.82
N GLY A 35 19.33 -12.04 -5.36
CA GLY A 35 19.10 -13.46 -5.38
C GLY A 35 18.31 -14.01 -4.21
N GLN A 36 17.81 -13.17 -3.31
CA GLN A 36 17.01 -13.61 -2.18
C GLN A 36 15.54 -13.65 -2.58
N MET A 37 15.03 -14.84 -2.78
CA MET A 37 13.66 -15.03 -3.27
C MET A 37 12.61 -15.06 -2.16
N GLU A 38 13.02 -15.03 -0.90
CA GLU A 38 12.09 -15.11 0.23
C GLU A 38 11.15 -13.91 0.32
N GLY A 39 11.54 -12.77 -0.24
CA GLY A 39 10.72 -11.57 -0.21
C GLY A 39 9.56 -11.55 -1.19
N LEU A 40 9.47 -12.55 -2.08
CA LEU A 40 8.45 -12.54 -3.15
C LEU A 40 7.02 -12.54 -2.61
N LYS A 41 6.74 -13.40 -1.64
CA LYS A 41 5.40 -13.48 -1.04
C LYS A 41 5.05 -12.20 -0.31
N LYS A 42 6.00 -11.63 0.43
CA LYS A 42 5.82 -10.37 1.14
C LYS A 42 5.56 -9.23 0.15
N ALA A 43 6.32 -9.20 -0.94
CA ALA A 43 6.14 -8.19 -1.98
C ALA A 43 4.75 -8.23 -2.59
N ARG A 44 4.24 -9.43 -2.87
CA ARG A 44 2.88 -9.60 -3.40
C ARG A 44 1.83 -9.10 -2.43
N ALA A 45 1.96 -9.46 -1.15
CA ALA A 45 1.02 -9.02 -0.12
C ALA A 45 1.04 -7.50 0.02
N MET A 46 2.22 -6.91 0.01
CA MET A 46 2.36 -5.45 0.10
C MET A 46 1.79 -4.72 -1.10
N ARG A 47 1.97 -5.28 -2.30
CA ARG A 47 1.38 -4.69 -3.52
C ARG A 47 -0.14 -4.68 -3.44
N LYS A 48 -0.74 -5.74 -2.91
CA LYS A 48 -2.19 -5.80 -2.72
C LYS A 48 -2.65 -4.74 -1.74
N THR A 49 -1.95 -4.60 -0.61
CA THR A 49 -2.27 -3.59 0.40
C THR A 49 -2.11 -2.19 -0.19
N ARG A 50 -1.05 -1.94 -0.93
CA ARG A 50 -0.83 -0.65 -1.60
C ARG A 50 -1.98 -0.31 -2.55
N ALA A 51 -2.39 -1.29 -3.36
CA ALA A 51 -3.49 -1.09 -4.30
C ALA A 51 -4.79 -0.75 -3.57
N ARG A 52 -5.06 -1.40 -2.45
CA ARG A 52 -6.25 -1.12 -1.63
C ARG A 52 -6.22 0.30 -1.09
N ILE A 53 -5.08 0.72 -0.53
CA ILE A 53 -4.93 2.07 0.01
C ILE A 53 -5.11 3.11 -1.09
N GLN A 54 -4.48 2.91 -2.24
CA GLN A 54 -4.59 3.81 -3.38
C GLN A 54 -6.03 3.91 -3.87
N THR A 55 -6.74 2.78 -3.91
CA THR A 55 -8.14 2.74 -4.33
C THR A 55 -9.02 3.55 -3.37
N ILE A 56 -8.82 3.37 -2.08
CA ILE A 56 -9.60 4.09 -1.06
C ILE A 56 -9.34 5.58 -1.14
N LEU A 57 -8.09 5.99 -1.27
CA LEU A 57 -7.74 7.40 -1.40
C LEU A 57 -8.37 8.00 -2.65
N ARG A 58 -8.35 7.27 -3.75
CA ARG A 58 -8.95 7.73 -4.99
C ARG A 58 -10.47 7.86 -4.88
N GLU A 59 -11.11 6.89 -4.24
CA GLU A 59 -12.55 6.94 -4.00
C GLU A 59 -12.93 8.17 -3.18
N ARG A 60 -12.15 8.50 -2.15
CA ARG A 60 -12.38 9.67 -1.32
C ARG A 60 -12.20 10.97 -2.10
N GLU A 61 -11.17 11.05 -2.95
CA GLU A 61 -10.98 12.20 -3.82
C GLU A 61 -12.16 12.39 -4.76
N MET A 62 -12.63 11.31 -5.36
CA MET A 62 -13.76 11.37 -6.27
C MET A 62 -15.04 11.78 -5.55
N ALA A 63 -15.25 11.31 -4.32
CA ALA A 63 -16.39 11.71 -3.51
C ALA A 63 -16.37 13.20 -3.19
N GLU A 64 -15.19 13.75 -2.89
CA GLU A 64 -15.03 15.17 -2.63
C GLU A 64 -15.25 16.00 -3.90
N ALA A 65 -14.77 15.52 -5.03
CA ALA A 65 -14.91 16.22 -6.30
C ALA A 65 -16.35 16.30 -6.77
N LYS A 66 -17.20 15.38 -6.32
CA LYS A 66 -18.63 15.35 -6.70
C LYS A 66 -19.52 16.23 -5.82
N LYS A 67 -18.99 16.83 -4.79
CA LYS A 67 -19.76 17.79 -3.99
C LYS A 67 -19.89 19.17 -4.71
#